data_204aba7ed3eaceb4a7466942c0bc4f02
#
_entry.id   204aba7ed3eaceb4a7466942c0bc4f02
#
_cell.length_a   1.000
_cell.length_b   1.000
_cell.length_c   1.000
_cell.angle_alpha   90.00
_cell.angle_beta   90.00
_cell.angle_gamma   90.00
#
_symmetry.space_group_name_H-M   'P 1'
#
loop_
_entity.id
_entity.type
_entity.pdbx_description
1 polymer ?
#
loop_
_entity_poly.entity_id
_entity_poly.type
_entity_poly.pdbx_seq_one_letter_code
_entity_poly.pdbx_strand_id
1 'polypeptide(L)'
;MHRSRLVCVGLVVLSVWAATVYGQPRQGMGVMGPSRMMEDGPGMLLPLVLKGVDLTEEQEKRVNEIMTAHRATFRSLFSELQAAHRDMADRLFAPGSVQAEDLTPQIQQVAKLREQLMQEGLKVALEVRGLLTPAQLAKAAEIKDRMRALHTEMRGLFREKH
;
A
#
# COMPACT_ATOMS: atom_id res chain seq x y z
N MET A 1 -11.31 42.09 64.94
CA MET A 1 -12.29 41.01 64.74
C MET A 1 -12.12 40.48 63.32
N HIS A 2 -11.21 39.54 63.15
CA HIS A 2 -11.01 38.91 61.88
C HIS A 2 -10.71 37.45 62.14
N ARG A 3 -11.65 36.59 61.77
CA ARG A 3 -11.52 35.15 61.92
C ARG A 3 -11.57 34.51 60.53
N SER A 4 -10.45 33.88 60.21
CA SER A 4 -10.29 32.53 59.62
C SER A 4 -11.19 32.15 58.44
N ARG A 5 -10.62 32.07 57.31
CA ARG A 5 -10.98 31.10 56.25
C ARG A 5 -9.73 30.59 55.57
N LEU A 6 -9.09 29.69 56.25
CA LEU A 6 -8.10 28.78 55.70
C LEU A 6 -8.72 27.39 55.85
N VAL A 7 -9.10 26.76 54.78
CA VAL A 7 -9.19 25.30 54.55
C VAL A 7 -10.01 25.14 53.26
N CYS A 8 -9.38 24.72 52.22
CA CYS A 8 -9.85 23.95 51.06
C CYS A 8 -9.03 24.26 49.81
N VAL A 9 -7.72 24.10 49.90
CA VAL A 9 -6.86 23.99 48.71
C VAL A 9 -5.99 22.74 48.90
N GLY A 10 -6.53 21.59 48.62
CA GLY A 10 -5.76 20.39 48.87
C GLY A 10 -6.42 19.12 48.32
N LEU A 11 -7.10 19.16 47.16
CA LEU A 11 -7.67 17.91 46.61
C LEU A 11 -8.00 17.98 45.10
N VAL A 12 -7.21 18.67 44.32
CA VAL A 12 -7.39 18.69 42.84
C VAL A 12 -6.08 18.43 42.09
N VAL A 13 -5.05 17.89 42.71
CA VAL A 13 -3.75 17.64 42.03
C VAL A 13 -3.47 16.15 41.79
N LEU A 14 -4.41 15.26 41.98
CA LEU A 14 -4.18 13.80 41.83
C LEU A 14 -4.95 13.13 40.67
N SER A 15 -5.58 13.87 39.78
CA SER A 15 -6.34 13.29 38.67
C SER A 15 -5.82 13.58 37.25
N VAL A 16 -4.62 14.18 37.11
CA VAL A 16 -4.06 14.52 35.80
C VAL A 16 -2.91 13.60 35.35
N TRP A 17 -2.50 12.64 36.17
CA TRP A 17 -1.36 11.75 35.88
C TRP A 17 -1.74 10.37 35.33
N ALA A 18 -3.01 10.07 35.09
CA ALA A 18 -3.45 8.77 34.58
C ALA A 18 -3.78 8.74 33.06
N ALA A 19 -3.70 9.88 32.38
CA ALA A 19 -4.11 9.96 30.99
C ALA A 19 -2.95 9.99 29.94
N THR A 20 -1.70 9.94 30.38
CA THR A 20 -0.54 10.04 29.47
C THR A 20 0.19 8.73 29.22
N VAL A 21 -0.32 7.58 29.69
CA VAL A 21 0.32 6.27 29.47
C VAL A 21 -0.35 5.42 28.37
N TYR A 22 -1.49 5.84 27.84
CA TYR A 22 -2.25 5.08 26.85
C TYR A 22 -2.31 5.71 25.45
N GLY A 23 -1.31 6.46 25.05
CA GLY A 23 -1.34 7.16 23.77
C GLY A 23 -0.03 7.14 22.98
N GLN A 24 0.82 6.13 23.10
CA GLN A 24 1.83 5.91 22.08
C GLN A 24 1.27 4.96 21.03
N PRO A 25 1.08 5.42 19.78
CA PRO A 25 0.91 4.50 18.69
C PRO A 25 2.20 3.67 18.65
N ARG A 26 2.10 2.39 18.93
CA ARG A 26 3.14 1.41 18.60
C ARG A 26 3.42 1.55 17.11
N GLN A 27 4.46 2.31 16.78
CA GLN A 27 5.19 2.12 15.54
C GLN A 27 5.82 0.73 15.65
N GLY A 28 4.98 -0.27 15.44
CA GLY A 28 5.34 -1.65 15.53
C GLY A 28 5.29 -2.25 14.17
N MET A 29 6.31 -3.00 13.87
CA MET A 29 6.40 -4.03 12.85
C MET A 29 5.63 -3.71 11.58
N GLY A 30 6.38 -3.30 10.57
CA GLY A 30 5.86 -3.09 9.22
C GLY A 30 5.13 -4.34 8.74
N VAL A 31 3.85 -4.38 9.00
CA VAL A 31 2.93 -5.11 8.16
C VAL A 31 3.28 -4.64 6.76
N MET A 32 3.76 -5.54 5.92
CA MET A 32 3.97 -5.28 4.49
C MET A 32 2.67 -4.68 3.98
N GLY A 33 2.58 -3.35 4.00
CA GLY A 33 1.42 -2.64 3.51
C GLY A 33 1.20 -2.98 2.04
N PRO A 34 -0.01 -2.83 1.52
CA PRO A 34 -0.33 -3.05 0.11
C PRO A 34 0.63 -2.34 -0.85
N SER A 35 1.35 -1.31 -0.37
CA SER A 35 2.36 -0.57 -1.11
C SER A 35 3.51 -1.44 -1.64
N ARG A 36 4.01 -2.43 -0.90
CA ARG A 36 5.13 -3.27 -1.37
C ARG A 36 4.74 -4.32 -2.41
N MET A 37 3.50 -4.78 -2.43
CA MET A 37 3.03 -5.71 -3.47
C MET A 37 2.77 -5.02 -4.81
N MET A 38 2.64 -3.71 -4.80
CA MET A 38 2.40 -2.90 -5.99
C MET A 38 3.70 -2.38 -6.63
N GLU A 39 4.83 -2.45 -5.92
CA GLU A 39 6.08 -1.78 -6.31
C GLU A 39 6.73 -2.38 -7.56
N ASP A 40 6.48 -3.64 -7.86
CA ASP A 40 7.07 -4.34 -9.00
C ASP A 40 6.12 -4.55 -10.20
N GLY A 41 4.87 -4.06 -10.14
CA GLY A 41 3.88 -4.26 -11.20
C GLY A 41 3.73 -3.07 -12.15
N PRO A 42 3.43 -3.30 -13.46
CA PRO A 42 3.22 -2.23 -14.44
C PRO A 42 2.11 -1.24 -14.03
N GLY A 43 1.16 -1.66 -13.20
CA GLY A 43 0.06 -0.80 -12.72
C GLY A 43 0.47 0.27 -11.71
N MET A 44 1.60 0.12 -11.01
CA MET A 44 2.03 1.09 -10.02
C MET A 44 2.86 2.24 -10.58
N LEU A 45 3.60 1.98 -11.63
CA LEU A 45 4.34 3.03 -12.33
C LEU A 45 3.39 3.96 -13.09
N LEU A 46 2.21 3.47 -13.47
CA LEU A 46 1.26 4.21 -14.30
C LEU A 46 0.86 5.57 -13.70
N PRO A 47 0.44 5.72 -12.44
CA PRO A 47 0.08 7.03 -11.87
C PRO A 47 1.27 7.99 -11.82
N LEU A 48 2.48 7.49 -11.57
CA LEU A 48 3.70 8.30 -11.51
C LEU A 48 4.11 8.78 -12.90
N VAL A 49 4.05 7.87 -13.88
CA VAL A 49 4.32 8.18 -15.29
C VAL A 49 3.31 9.20 -15.81
N LEU A 50 2.03 9.01 -15.53
CA LEU A 50 0.96 9.91 -15.98
C LEU A 50 1.09 11.32 -15.41
N LYS A 51 1.63 11.48 -14.20
CA LYS A 51 1.94 12.82 -13.64
C LYS A 51 3.09 13.52 -14.35
N GLY A 52 3.96 12.78 -15.00
CA GLY A 52 5.12 13.33 -15.71
C GLY A 52 4.92 13.52 -17.20
N VAL A 53 3.85 12.98 -17.79
CA VAL A 53 3.43 13.26 -19.15
C VAL A 53 2.31 14.28 -19.13
N ASP A 54 2.45 15.38 -19.88
CA ASP A 54 1.47 16.44 -19.94
C ASP A 54 0.21 15.94 -20.66
N LEU A 55 -0.78 15.45 -19.92
CA LEU A 55 -2.06 15.01 -20.47
C LEU A 55 -2.93 16.21 -20.82
N THR A 56 -3.73 16.09 -21.87
CA THR A 56 -4.81 17.03 -22.13
C THR A 56 -5.99 16.76 -21.18
N GLU A 57 -6.86 17.73 -20.96
CA GLU A 57 -8.07 17.57 -20.12
C GLU A 57 -8.94 16.40 -20.60
N GLU A 58 -9.07 16.20 -21.91
CA GLU A 58 -9.80 15.07 -22.46
C GLU A 58 -9.13 13.73 -22.15
N GLN A 59 -7.78 13.67 -22.20
CA GLN A 59 -7.05 12.46 -21.82
C GLN A 59 -7.19 12.19 -20.32
N GLU A 60 -7.09 13.19 -19.46
CA GLU A 60 -7.30 13.03 -18.01
C GLU A 60 -8.69 12.50 -17.69
N LYS A 61 -9.72 13.02 -18.35
CA LYS A 61 -11.09 12.54 -18.20
C LYS A 61 -11.19 11.06 -18.59
N ARG A 62 -10.64 10.67 -19.74
CA ARG A 62 -10.62 9.28 -20.21
C ARG A 62 -9.86 8.35 -19.28
N VAL A 63 -8.72 8.76 -18.78
CA VAL A 63 -7.96 8.01 -17.76
C VAL A 63 -8.81 7.79 -16.52
N ASN A 64 -9.51 8.81 -16.02
CA ASN A 64 -10.38 8.69 -14.86
C ASN A 64 -11.57 7.74 -15.10
N GLU A 65 -12.14 7.74 -16.30
CA GLU A 65 -13.20 6.80 -16.71
C GLU A 65 -12.68 5.35 -16.66
N ILE A 66 -11.51 5.07 -17.24
CA ILE A 66 -10.86 3.75 -17.19
C ILE A 66 -10.61 3.33 -15.74
N MET A 67 -9.97 4.18 -14.94
CA MET A 67 -9.67 3.87 -13.54
C MET A 67 -10.94 3.59 -12.73
N THR A 68 -12.03 4.27 -13.04
CA THR A 68 -13.33 4.10 -12.38
C THR A 68 -13.97 2.77 -12.78
N ALA A 69 -13.92 2.40 -14.06
CA ALA A 69 -14.46 1.14 -14.56
C ALA A 69 -13.80 -0.09 -13.92
N HIS A 70 -12.49 -0.04 -13.69
CA HIS A 70 -11.72 -1.16 -13.11
C HIS A 70 -11.69 -1.17 -11.58
N ARG A 71 -12.14 -0.10 -10.91
CA ARG A 71 -12.05 0.06 -9.44
C ARG A 71 -12.73 -1.06 -8.66
N ALA A 72 -13.89 -1.51 -9.10
CA ALA A 72 -14.64 -2.57 -8.42
C ALA A 72 -13.88 -3.90 -8.47
N THR A 73 -13.34 -4.26 -9.63
CA THR A 73 -12.54 -5.48 -9.84
C THR A 73 -11.29 -5.47 -8.95
N PHE A 74 -10.53 -4.38 -8.93
CA PHE A 74 -9.38 -4.26 -8.04
C PHE A 74 -9.75 -4.39 -6.58
N ARG A 75 -10.83 -3.75 -6.14
CA ARG A 75 -11.29 -3.86 -4.74
C ARG A 75 -11.63 -5.29 -4.36
N SER A 76 -12.34 -6.03 -5.22
CA SER A 76 -12.66 -7.44 -5.00
C SER A 76 -11.40 -8.29 -4.89
N LEU A 77 -10.51 -8.21 -5.89
CA LEU A 77 -9.26 -8.97 -5.92
C LEU A 77 -8.36 -8.70 -4.71
N PHE A 78 -8.25 -7.43 -4.28
CA PHE A 78 -7.49 -7.08 -3.06
C PHE A 78 -8.14 -7.65 -1.80
N SER A 79 -9.47 -7.60 -1.69
CA SER A 79 -10.19 -8.18 -0.56
C SER A 79 -10.01 -9.69 -0.48
N GLU A 80 -10.11 -10.36 -1.62
CA GLU A 80 -9.90 -11.81 -1.74
C GLU A 80 -8.45 -12.20 -1.41
N LEU A 81 -7.47 -11.44 -1.90
CA LEU A 81 -6.06 -11.67 -1.60
C LEU A 81 -5.77 -11.51 -0.09
N GLN A 82 -6.36 -10.49 0.55
CA GLN A 82 -6.25 -10.33 2.00
C GLN A 82 -6.90 -11.48 2.76
N ALA A 83 -8.05 -11.98 2.29
CA ALA A 83 -8.70 -13.15 2.89
C ALA A 83 -7.84 -14.40 2.75
N ALA A 84 -7.28 -14.65 1.56
CA ALA A 84 -6.39 -15.78 1.31
C ALA A 84 -5.11 -15.75 2.17
N HIS A 85 -4.54 -14.56 2.40
CA HIS A 85 -3.40 -14.41 3.31
C HIS A 85 -3.78 -14.68 4.77
N ARG A 86 -4.98 -14.26 5.23
CA ARG A 86 -5.46 -14.60 6.58
C ARG A 86 -5.68 -16.10 6.75
N ASP A 87 -6.36 -16.72 5.78
CA ASP A 87 -6.58 -18.19 5.78
C ASP A 87 -5.26 -18.96 5.83
N MET A 88 -4.26 -18.54 5.07
CA MET A 88 -2.92 -19.12 5.11
C MET A 88 -2.26 -18.95 6.49
N ALA A 89 -2.40 -17.79 7.10
CA ALA A 89 -1.84 -17.53 8.44
C ALA A 89 -2.58 -18.36 9.50
N ASP A 90 -3.90 -18.40 9.46
CA ASP A 90 -4.72 -19.19 10.39
C ASP A 90 -4.36 -20.69 10.31
N ARG A 91 -4.12 -21.20 9.11
CA ARG A 91 -3.68 -22.59 8.90
C ARG A 91 -2.26 -22.82 9.41
N LEU A 92 -1.33 -21.89 9.14
CA LEU A 92 0.07 -22.00 9.58
C LEU A 92 0.21 -22.00 11.12
N PHE A 93 -0.63 -21.24 11.82
CA PHE A 93 -0.61 -21.13 13.28
C PHE A 93 -1.68 -21.98 13.97
N ALA A 94 -2.35 -22.90 13.24
CA ALA A 94 -3.28 -23.84 13.83
C ALA A 94 -2.57 -24.77 14.84
N PRO A 95 -3.23 -25.20 15.93
CA PRO A 95 -2.67 -26.18 16.85
C PRO A 95 -2.34 -27.50 16.17
N GLY A 96 -1.21 -28.11 16.52
CA GLY A 96 -0.75 -29.37 15.97
C GLY A 96 0.43 -29.23 15.01
N SER A 97 0.79 -30.32 14.34
CA SER A 97 1.84 -30.31 13.32
C SER A 97 1.27 -29.84 11.99
N VAL A 98 1.92 -28.86 11.37
CA VAL A 98 1.57 -28.36 10.03
C VAL A 98 2.74 -28.65 9.10
N GLN A 99 2.48 -29.32 7.98
CA GLN A 99 3.47 -29.61 6.95
C GLN A 99 3.33 -28.62 5.79
N ALA A 100 4.37 -28.49 4.96
CA ALA A 100 4.36 -27.59 3.80
C ALA A 100 3.22 -27.94 2.82
N GLU A 101 2.91 -29.22 2.68
CA GLU A 101 1.87 -29.75 1.81
C GLU A 101 0.46 -29.27 2.23
N ASP A 102 0.25 -29.07 3.53
CA ASP A 102 -1.02 -28.60 4.10
C ASP A 102 -1.33 -27.14 3.71
N LEU A 103 -0.31 -26.38 3.34
CA LEU A 103 -0.40 -24.96 2.92
C LEU A 103 -0.48 -24.80 1.40
N THR A 104 -0.29 -25.87 0.64
CA THR A 104 -0.30 -25.83 -0.83
C THR A 104 -1.56 -25.18 -1.43
N PRO A 105 -2.79 -25.49 -0.97
CA PRO A 105 -3.99 -24.85 -1.50
C PRO A 105 -4.01 -23.34 -1.29
N GLN A 106 -3.57 -22.86 -0.12
CA GLN A 106 -3.52 -21.44 0.22
C GLN A 106 -2.47 -20.71 -0.63
N ILE A 107 -1.31 -21.34 -0.82
CA ILE A 107 -0.24 -20.80 -1.69
C ILE A 107 -0.74 -20.65 -3.13
N GLN A 108 -1.42 -21.67 -3.67
CA GLN A 108 -2.00 -21.64 -5.01
C GLN A 108 -3.07 -20.56 -5.14
N GLN A 109 -3.94 -20.40 -4.14
CA GLN A 109 -4.96 -19.35 -4.14
C GLN A 109 -4.33 -17.96 -4.15
N VAL A 110 -3.32 -17.71 -3.31
CA VAL A 110 -2.57 -16.43 -3.29
C VAL A 110 -1.89 -16.17 -4.64
N ALA A 111 -1.25 -17.19 -5.23
CA ALA A 111 -0.61 -17.07 -6.54
C ALA A 111 -1.61 -16.71 -7.63
N LYS A 112 -2.76 -17.39 -7.68
CA LYS A 112 -3.84 -17.10 -8.64
C LYS A 112 -4.37 -15.67 -8.53
N LEU A 113 -4.62 -15.20 -7.30
CA LEU A 113 -5.13 -13.84 -7.06
C LEU A 113 -4.10 -12.76 -7.46
N ARG A 114 -2.81 -13.01 -7.21
CA ARG A 114 -1.74 -12.12 -7.68
C ARG A 114 -1.67 -12.07 -9.20
N GLU A 115 -1.81 -13.21 -9.86
CA GLU A 115 -1.86 -13.27 -11.32
C GLU A 115 -3.05 -12.47 -11.87
N GLN A 116 -4.24 -12.61 -11.30
CA GLN A 116 -5.43 -11.85 -11.70
C GLN A 116 -5.25 -10.35 -11.50
N LEU A 117 -4.64 -9.92 -10.37
CA LEU A 117 -4.30 -8.52 -10.14
C LEU A 117 -3.33 -7.98 -11.18
N MET A 118 -2.31 -8.75 -11.52
CA MET A 118 -1.34 -8.36 -12.55
C MET A 118 -2.00 -8.26 -13.93
N GLN A 119 -2.85 -9.20 -14.30
CA GLN A 119 -3.59 -9.18 -15.56
C GLN A 119 -4.53 -7.96 -15.64
N GLU A 120 -5.25 -7.66 -14.56
CA GLU A 120 -6.13 -6.48 -14.50
C GLU A 120 -5.32 -5.17 -14.59
N GLY A 121 -4.19 -5.09 -13.88
CA GLY A 121 -3.28 -3.96 -13.99
C GLY A 121 -2.72 -3.76 -15.41
N LEU A 122 -2.43 -4.86 -16.11
CA LEU A 122 -1.98 -4.80 -17.51
C LEU A 122 -3.09 -4.32 -18.45
N LYS A 123 -4.34 -4.74 -18.27
CA LYS A 123 -5.48 -4.24 -19.06
C LYS A 123 -5.59 -2.73 -18.93
N VAL A 124 -5.64 -2.21 -17.70
CA VAL A 124 -5.70 -0.77 -17.44
C VAL A 124 -4.50 -0.05 -18.08
N ALA A 125 -3.30 -0.60 -17.94
CA ALA A 125 -2.10 0.01 -18.52
C ALA A 125 -2.16 0.08 -20.04
N LEU A 126 -2.69 -0.94 -20.71
CA LEU A 126 -2.85 -0.96 -22.17
C LEU A 126 -3.95 0.00 -22.64
N GLU A 127 -5.07 0.09 -21.94
CA GLU A 127 -6.13 1.05 -22.25
C GLU A 127 -5.64 2.49 -22.13
N VAL A 128 -4.96 2.82 -21.02
CA VAL A 128 -4.36 4.15 -20.83
C VAL A 128 -3.27 4.42 -21.86
N ARG A 129 -2.41 3.43 -22.16
CA ARG A 129 -1.39 3.56 -23.22
C ARG A 129 -2.01 3.93 -24.57
N GLY A 130 -3.18 3.39 -24.88
CA GLY A 130 -3.91 3.68 -26.13
C GLY A 130 -4.37 5.13 -26.26
N LEU A 131 -4.44 5.88 -25.15
CA LEU A 131 -4.79 7.30 -25.14
C LEU A 131 -3.60 8.23 -25.38
N LEU A 132 -2.36 7.74 -25.20
CA LEU A 132 -1.16 8.55 -25.23
C LEU A 132 -0.64 8.73 -26.66
N THR A 133 -0.19 9.93 -26.97
CA THR A 133 0.50 10.23 -28.23
C THR A 133 1.91 9.62 -28.26
N PRO A 134 2.52 9.47 -29.43
CA PRO A 134 3.91 8.98 -29.53
C PRO A 134 4.92 9.83 -28.72
N ALA A 135 4.74 11.15 -28.67
CA ALA A 135 5.58 12.04 -27.87
C ALA A 135 5.42 11.81 -26.36
N GLN A 136 4.17 11.63 -25.90
CA GLN A 136 3.88 11.28 -24.51
C GLN A 136 4.44 9.90 -24.14
N LEU A 137 4.36 8.91 -25.02
CA LEU A 137 4.96 7.60 -24.82
C LEU A 137 6.49 7.66 -24.71
N ALA A 138 7.16 8.48 -25.53
CA ALA A 138 8.60 8.69 -25.41
C ALA A 138 8.97 9.31 -24.06
N LYS A 139 8.23 10.33 -23.62
CA LYS A 139 8.40 10.96 -22.28
C LYS A 139 8.15 9.96 -21.15
N ALA A 140 7.12 9.12 -21.28
CA ALA A 140 6.82 8.06 -20.31
C ALA A 140 7.99 7.05 -20.20
N ALA A 141 8.61 6.68 -21.30
CA ALA A 141 9.78 5.80 -21.33
C ALA A 141 10.98 6.43 -20.61
N GLU A 142 11.25 7.72 -20.86
CA GLU A 142 12.31 8.46 -20.17
C GLU A 142 12.08 8.49 -18.65
N ILE A 143 10.86 8.82 -18.20
CA ILE A 143 10.51 8.83 -16.77
C ILE A 143 10.73 7.46 -16.13
N LYS A 144 10.27 6.38 -16.80
CA LYS A 144 10.47 5.00 -16.34
C LYS A 144 11.96 4.68 -16.17
N ASP A 145 12.80 5.04 -17.15
CA ASP A 145 14.23 4.74 -17.10
C ASP A 145 14.95 5.56 -16.00
N ARG A 146 14.57 6.82 -15.80
CA ARG A 146 15.05 7.66 -14.70
C ARG A 146 14.69 7.07 -13.34
N MET A 147 13.45 6.59 -13.15
CA MET A 147 13.01 5.92 -11.92
C MET A 147 13.82 4.65 -11.66
N ARG A 148 14.10 3.84 -12.69
CA ARG A 148 14.93 2.64 -12.57
C ARG A 148 16.36 2.98 -12.14
N ALA A 149 16.95 4.03 -12.70
CA ALA A 149 18.29 4.49 -12.30
C ALA A 149 18.32 4.91 -10.83
N LEU A 150 17.37 5.73 -10.39
CA LEU A 150 17.24 6.15 -8.98
C LEU A 150 17.09 4.95 -8.03
N HIS A 151 16.28 3.95 -8.37
CA HIS A 151 16.13 2.73 -7.57
C HIS A 151 17.46 1.94 -7.47
N THR A 152 18.25 1.92 -8.54
CA THR A 152 19.55 1.26 -8.55
C THR A 152 20.56 1.98 -7.66
N GLU A 153 20.61 3.30 -7.74
CA GLU A 153 21.45 4.15 -6.87
C GLU A 153 21.08 3.98 -5.40
N MET A 154 19.79 4.04 -5.06
CA MET A 154 19.32 3.82 -3.69
C MET A 154 19.75 2.46 -3.16
N ARG A 155 19.61 1.38 -3.94
CA ARG A 155 20.07 0.05 -3.53
C ARG A 155 21.60 0.01 -3.32
N GLY A 156 22.37 0.72 -4.12
CA GLY A 156 23.83 0.84 -3.96
C GLY A 156 24.19 1.44 -2.60
N LEU A 157 23.57 2.55 -2.22
CA LEU A 157 23.81 3.23 -0.95
C LEU A 157 23.53 2.36 0.30
N PHE A 158 22.55 1.45 0.20
CA PHE A 158 22.25 0.52 1.31
C PHE A 158 23.19 -0.69 1.36
N ARG A 159 23.83 -1.07 0.24
CA ARG A 159 24.79 -2.18 0.20
C ARG A 159 26.17 -1.80 0.73
N GLU A 160 26.58 -0.55 0.61
CA GLU A 160 27.89 -0.08 1.07
C GLU A 160 27.97 0.10 2.61
N LYS A 161 26.85 -0.01 3.33
CA LYS A 161 26.77 0.15 4.80
C LYS A 161 26.83 -1.16 5.59
N HIS A 162 27.01 -2.29 4.94
CA HIS A 162 27.15 -3.62 5.54
C HIS A 162 28.41 -4.33 5.02
#